data_5374da24092fb8c93e2911ec857ee557
#
_entry.id   5374da24092fb8c93e2911ec857ee557
#
_cell.length_a   1.000
_cell.length_b   1.000
_cell.length_c   1.000
_cell.angle_alpha   90.00
_cell.angle_beta   90.00
_cell.angle_gamma   90.00
#
_symmetry.space_group_name_H-M   'P 1'
#
loop_
_entity.id
_entity.type
_entity.pdbx_description
1 polymer ?
#
loop_
_entity_poly.entity_id
_entity_poly.type
_entity_poly.pdbx_seq_one_letter_code
_entity_poly.pdbx_strand_id
1 'polypeptide(L)'
;MTXKKSGSGGSLQVAWYDLPSERISDYLQWLHGSYLPEVLQHSGILWVAHYKLIKDDETVNRLSEFVGRPPELDSLPAGSEYALLIGAESPHVFFAHDYEAINDQDPVTREMLRLRQGTRVAVCIEQDRVHGPEFETQDANGTPAPAIQLGHFRVRSVEEEFDLAKWYLNYRLPAIASMTGAVGARKFVTIAGWVKHVILYEFVSLDAHKTHFLGHESLAFKEGEWTNKVVTYAAHAPGSPGFGYRIWPEADSTENK
;
A
#
# COMPACT_ATOMS: atom_id res chain seq x y z
N MET A 1 -30.57 0.64 17.24
CA MET A 1 -29.51 1.24 16.39
C MET A 1 -28.25 0.44 16.62
N THR A 2 -27.99 -0.50 15.74
CA THR A 2 -26.81 -1.34 15.83
C THR A 2 -25.65 -0.65 15.10
N UNK A 3 -24.65 -0.18 15.59
CA UNK A 3 -23.80 0.30 15.16
C UNK A 3 -23.29 -0.38 14.32
N LYS A 4 -23.32 -0.10 13.42
CA LYS A 4 -22.44 -0.65 12.44
C LYS A 4 -21.04 -0.62 13.04
N LYS A 5 -20.54 -1.75 13.42
CA LYS A 5 -19.11 -1.89 13.63
C LYS A 5 -18.45 -1.42 12.35
N SER A 6 -17.76 -0.29 12.40
CA SER A 6 -16.85 0.06 11.31
C SER A 6 -15.88 -1.10 11.20
N GLY A 7 -15.93 -1.84 10.11
CA GLY A 7 -15.02 -2.93 9.86
C GLY A 7 -13.64 -2.36 9.55
N SER A 8 -13.02 -1.78 10.55
CA SER A 8 -11.62 -1.40 10.43
C SER A 8 -10.80 -2.64 10.74
N GLY A 9 -10.47 -3.38 9.73
CA GLY A 9 -9.40 -4.34 9.85
C GLY A 9 -8.16 -3.55 10.21
N GLY A 10 -7.82 -3.55 11.47
CA GLY A 10 -6.73 -2.73 11.98
C GLY A 10 -5.34 -3.18 11.56
N SER A 11 -5.22 -4.15 10.67
CA SER A 11 -3.91 -4.74 10.31
C SER A 11 -3.79 -4.98 8.83
N LEU A 12 -2.57 -4.85 8.34
CA LEU A 12 -2.21 -5.04 6.93
C LEU A 12 -0.91 -5.81 6.83
N GLN A 13 -0.90 -6.86 6.02
CA GLN A 13 0.35 -7.40 5.49
C GLN A 13 0.49 -6.91 4.07
N VAL A 14 1.64 -6.38 3.71
CA VAL A 14 1.93 -5.97 2.33
C VAL A 14 3.23 -6.62 1.87
N ALA A 15 3.20 -7.18 0.65
CA ALA A 15 4.38 -7.76 0.00
C ALA A 15 4.62 -7.04 -1.33
N TRP A 16 5.82 -6.50 -1.50
CA TRP A 16 6.27 -5.90 -2.77
C TRP A 16 7.23 -6.88 -3.43
N TYR A 17 7.10 -7.05 -4.76
CA TYR A 17 7.97 -7.99 -5.48
C TYR A 17 7.89 -7.77 -6.99
N ASP A 18 8.87 -8.34 -7.70
CA ASP A 18 8.87 -8.46 -9.15
C ASP A 18 8.69 -9.94 -9.51
N LEU A 19 8.44 -10.23 -10.79
CA LEU A 19 8.31 -11.58 -11.33
C LEU A 19 9.18 -11.74 -12.57
N PRO A 20 9.74 -12.93 -12.80
CA PRO A 20 10.40 -13.20 -14.08
C PRO A 20 9.37 -13.14 -15.22
N SER A 21 9.69 -12.41 -16.26
CA SER A 21 8.74 -12.07 -17.34
C SER A 21 8.06 -13.31 -17.96
N GLU A 22 8.82 -14.38 -18.11
CA GLU A 22 8.34 -15.63 -18.73
C GLU A 22 7.41 -16.45 -17.84
N ARG A 23 7.31 -16.10 -16.56
CA ARG A 23 6.47 -16.84 -15.60
C ARG A 23 5.28 -16.02 -15.09
N ILE A 24 5.09 -14.79 -15.56
CA ILE A 24 4.03 -13.89 -15.06
C ILE A 24 2.65 -14.55 -15.22
N SER A 25 2.34 -15.05 -16.40
CA SER A 25 1.01 -15.63 -16.68
C SER A 25 0.71 -16.81 -15.75
N ASP A 26 1.64 -17.77 -15.63
CA ASP A 26 1.48 -18.95 -14.79
C ASP A 26 1.30 -18.54 -13.32
N TYR A 27 2.14 -17.59 -12.89
CA TYR A 27 2.11 -17.11 -11.52
C TYR A 27 0.76 -16.43 -11.18
N LEU A 28 0.29 -15.53 -12.04
CA LEU A 28 -0.97 -14.82 -11.80
C LEU A 28 -2.17 -15.78 -11.83
N GLN A 29 -2.15 -16.77 -12.75
CA GLN A 29 -3.21 -17.78 -12.80
C GLN A 29 -3.26 -18.57 -11.49
N TRP A 30 -2.12 -19.04 -10.99
CA TRP A 30 -2.03 -19.76 -9.71
C TRP A 30 -2.42 -18.84 -8.55
N LEU A 31 -1.85 -17.63 -8.51
CA LEU A 31 -2.07 -16.71 -7.40
C LEU A 31 -3.55 -16.37 -7.24
N HIS A 32 -4.18 -15.92 -8.33
CA HIS A 32 -5.56 -15.45 -8.32
C HIS A 32 -6.59 -16.59 -8.27
N GLY A 33 -6.26 -17.74 -8.89
CA GLY A 33 -7.20 -18.86 -9.00
C GLY A 33 -7.16 -19.83 -7.84
N SER A 34 -6.06 -19.88 -7.10
CA SER A 34 -5.87 -20.86 -6.02
C SER A 34 -5.43 -20.22 -4.71
N TYR A 35 -4.29 -19.56 -4.71
CA TYR A 35 -3.64 -19.10 -3.48
C TYR A 35 -4.43 -18.00 -2.75
N LEU A 36 -4.83 -16.92 -3.45
CA LEU A 36 -5.54 -15.82 -2.79
C LEU A 36 -6.94 -16.21 -2.31
N PRO A 37 -7.71 -17.01 -3.06
CA PRO A 37 -8.98 -17.54 -2.51
C PRO A 37 -8.79 -18.33 -1.22
N GLU A 38 -7.72 -19.12 -1.12
CA GLU A 38 -7.42 -19.87 0.10
C GLU A 38 -7.02 -18.95 1.26
N VAL A 39 -6.13 -18.00 0.99
CA VAL A 39 -5.75 -16.98 2.00
C VAL A 39 -7.00 -16.26 2.53
N LEU A 40 -7.92 -15.91 1.64
CA LEU A 40 -9.14 -15.18 2.01
C LEU A 40 -10.07 -16.02 2.89
N GLN A 41 -9.98 -17.34 2.85
CA GLN A 41 -10.78 -18.21 3.72
C GLN A 41 -10.20 -18.39 5.12
N HIS A 42 -8.95 -17.96 5.32
CA HIS A 42 -8.30 -18.11 6.64
C HIS A 42 -8.98 -17.23 7.68
N SER A 43 -9.18 -17.81 8.87
CA SER A 43 -9.81 -17.09 9.98
C SER A 43 -9.06 -15.80 10.32
N GLY A 44 -9.79 -14.69 10.43
CA GLY A 44 -9.22 -13.38 10.73
C GLY A 44 -8.75 -12.58 9.53
N ILE A 45 -8.70 -13.17 8.32
CA ILE A 45 -8.45 -12.43 7.10
C ILE A 45 -9.77 -11.76 6.65
N LEU A 46 -9.71 -10.48 6.35
CA LEU A 46 -10.89 -9.68 6.00
C LEU A 46 -11.02 -9.45 4.50
N TRP A 47 -9.89 -9.20 3.84
CA TRP A 47 -9.84 -8.93 2.40
C TRP A 47 -8.42 -9.16 1.89
N VAL A 48 -8.31 -9.40 0.59
CA VAL A 48 -7.04 -9.51 -0.12
C VAL A 48 -7.15 -8.68 -1.39
N ALA A 49 -6.09 -7.97 -1.76
CA ALA A 49 -6.05 -7.16 -2.97
C ALA A 49 -4.65 -7.21 -3.59
N HIS A 50 -4.59 -7.48 -4.89
CA HIS A 50 -3.33 -7.57 -5.63
C HIS A 50 -3.28 -6.46 -6.67
N TYR A 51 -2.18 -5.72 -6.68
CA TYR A 51 -1.99 -4.54 -7.52
C TYR A 51 -0.82 -4.72 -8.46
N LYS A 52 -0.99 -4.26 -9.70
CA LYS A 52 0.11 -4.02 -10.62
C LYS A 52 0.54 -2.56 -10.42
N LEU A 53 1.80 -2.36 -10.06
CA LEU A 53 2.36 -1.02 -9.89
C LEU A 53 2.94 -0.52 -11.21
N ILE A 54 2.81 0.77 -11.46
CA ILE A 54 3.28 1.42 -12.67
C ILE A 54 4.67 2.00 -12.40
N LYS A 55 5.61 1.70 -13.28
CA LYS A 55 6.92 2.35 -13.27
C LYS A 55 6.79 3.66 -14.03
N ASP A 56 6.68 4.76 -13.28
CA ASP A 56 6.67 6.09 -13.84
C ASP A 56 7.99 6.77 -13.48
N ASP A 57 8.95 6.66 -14.38
CA ASP A 57 10.30 7.18 -14.18
C ASP A 57 10.29 8.70 -13.95
N GLU A 58 9.35 9.42 -14.54
CA GLU A 58 9.25 10.88 -14.36
C GLU A 58 8.88 11.25 -12.91
N THR A 59 7.83 10.61 -12.38
CA THR A 59 7.41 10.86 -10.99
C THR A 59 8.48 10.37 -10.01
N VAL A 60 9.06 9.20 -10.25
CA VAL A 60 10.13 8.66 -9.40
C VAL A 60 11.34 9.59 -9.39
N ASN A 61 11.74 10.12 -10.56
CA ASN A 61 12.88 11.01 -10.66
C ASN A 61 12.61 12.35 -9.94
N ARG A 62 11.42 12.92 -10.09
CA ARG A 62 11.05 14.15 -9.36
C ARG A 62 11.15 13.96 -7.85
N LEU A 63 10.63 12.84 -7.35
CA LEU A 63 10.66 12.57 -5.91
C LEU A 63 12.09 12.30 -5.43
N SER A 64 12.90 11.58 -6.23
CA SER A 64 14.28 11.27 -5.86
C SER A 64 15.18 12.49 -5.77
N GLU A 65 14.87 13.56 -6.51
CA GLU A 65 15.60 14.82 -6.42
C GLU A 65 15.42 15.51 -5.07
N PHE A 66 14.29 15.27 -4.40
CA PHE A 66 13.96 15.93 -3.13
C PHE A 66 14.23 15.06 -1.91
N VAL A 67 14.36 13.75 -2.09
CA VAL A 67 14.45 12.80 -0.97
C VAL A 67 15.87 12.25 -0.87
N GLY A 68 16.57 12.66 0.18
CA GLY A 68 17.85 12.05 0.52
C GLY A 68 17.63 10.61 1.00
N ARG A 69 18.02 9.63 0.18
CA ARG A 69 17.88 8.22 0.54
C ARG A 69 19.10 7.76 1.35
N PRO A 70 18.93 7.32 2.60
CA PRO A 70 20.03 6.75 3.36
C PRO A 70 20.58 5.49 2.67
N PRO A 71 21.91 5.32 2.61
CA PRO A 71 22.52 4.17 1.92
C PRO A 71 22.03 2.81 2.38
N GLU A 72 21.64 2.69 3.65
CA GLU A 72 21.12 1.41 4.19
C GLU A 72 19.78 1.01 3.57
N LEU A 73 19.01 1.96 3.02
CA LEU A 73 17.77 1.63 2.32
C LEU A 73 18.04 1.15 0.89
N ASP A 74 19.17 1.54 0.29
CA ASP A 74 19.55 1.08 -1.05
C ASP A 74 19.93 -0.41 -1.06
N SER A 75 20.28 -0.98 0.09
CA SER A 75 20.59 -2.40 0.20
C SER A 75 19.37 -3.29 0.35
N LEU A 76 18.18 -2.71 0.49
CA LEU A 76 16.94 -3.48 0.64
C LEU A 76 16.56 -4.17 -0.68
N PRO A 77 15.92 -5.34 -0.61
CA PRO A 77 15.33 -5.94 -1.82
C PRO A 77 14.41 -4.93 -2.50
N ALA A 78 14.49 -4.84 -3.83
CA ALA A 78 13.94 -3.69 -4.57
C ALA A 78 12.74 -4.03 -5.47
N GLY A 79 12.12 -5.19 -5.31
CA GLY A 79 10.92 -5.55 -6.07
C GLY A 79 9.84 -4.50 -5.91
N SER A 80 9.25 -4.08 -7.03
CA SER A 80 8.33 -2.94 -7.06
C SER A 80 7.29 -2.98 -8.17
N GLU A 81 7.17 -4.11 -8.88
CA GLU A 81 6.19 -4.24 -9.97
C GLU A 81 4.80 -4.65 -9.45
N TYR A 82 4.77 -5.33 -8.32
CA TYR A 82 3.53 -5.81 -7.73
C TYR A 82 3.48 -5.47 -6.25
N ALA A 83 2.26 -5.24 -5.76
CA ALA A 83 1.99 -5.14 -4.32
C ALA A 83 0.80 -6.05 -3.99
N LEU A 84 1.02 -7.00 -3.08
CA LEU A 84 -0.04 -7.84 -2.55
C LEU A 84 -0.39 -7.34 -1.16
N LEU A 85 -1.63 -6.93 -0.96
CA LEU A 85 -2.16 -6.38 0.28
C LEU A 85 -3.17 -7.36 0.88
N ILE A 86 -3.00 -7.67 2.17
CA ILE A 86 -3.90 -8.58 2.89
C ILE A 86 -4.32 -7.88 4.18
N GLY A 87 -5.62 -7.64 4.32
CA GLY A 87 -6.18 -7.02 5.53
C GLY A 87 -6.67 -8.07 6.51
N ALA A 88 -6.39 -7.87 7.79
CA ALA A 88 -6.76 -8.81 8.85
C ALA A 88 -7.31 -8.09 10.07
N GLU A 89 -8.07 -8.82 10.90
CA GLU A 89 -8.62 -8.32 12.15
C GLU A 89 -7.54 -7.92 13.17
N SER A 90 -6.39 -8.59 13.08
CA SER A 90 -5.30 -8.42 14.04
C SER A 90 -3.97 -8.78 13.36
N PRO A 91 -2.86 -8.13 13.74
CA PRO A 91 -1.56 -8.50 13.20
C PRO A 91 -1.13 -9.92 13.61
N HIS A 92 -1.68 -10.45 14.70
CA HIS A 92 -1.37 -11.81 15.16
C HIS A 92 -1.73 -12.87 14.12
N VAL A 93 -2.72 -12.62 13.27
CA VAL A 93 -3.11 -13.55 12.19
C VAL A 93 -1.89 -13.87 11.31
N PHE A 94 -1.09 -12.87 10.99
CA PHE A 94 0.05 -13.02 10.08
C PHE A 94 1.25 -13.78 10.70
N PHE A 95 1.23 -14.00 12.01
CA PHE A 95 2.30 -14.73 12.72
C PHE A 95 1.79 -16.09 13.25
N ALA A 96 0.57 -16.46 12.92
CA ALA A 96 0.00 -17.74 13.32
C ALA A 96 0.58 -18.89 12.48
N HIS A 97 0.87 -20.02 13.11
CA HIS A 97 1.44 -21.17 12.40
C HIS A 97 0.54 -21.70 11.28
N ASP A 98 -0.77 -21.67 11.46
CA ASP A 98 -1.71 -22.12 10.44
C ASP A 98 -1.75 -21.17 9.24
N TYR A 99 -1.56 -19.87 9.45
CA TYR A 99 -1.43 -18.91 8.36
C TYR A 99 -0.10 -19.13 7.61
N GLU A 100 0.98 -19.29 8.33
CA GLU A 100 2.30 -19.57 7.73
C GLU A 100 2.29 -20.86 6.92
N ALA A 101 1.55 -21.88 7.41
CA ALA A 101 1.46 -23.19 6.77
C ALA A 101 0.85 -23.12 5.36
N ILE A 102 0.04 -22.11 5.04
CA ILE A 102 -0.49 -21.91 3.69
C ILE A 102 0.66 -21.81 2.67
N ASN A 103 1.78 -21.20 3.06
CA ASN A 103 2.92 -20.98 2.16
C ASN A 103 3.70 -22.26 1.88
N ASP A 104 3.55 -23.30 2.68
CA ASP A 104 4.31 -24.54 2.58
C ASP A 104 3.43 -25.76 2.35
N GLN A 105 2.15 -25.56 2.04
CA GLN A 105 1.16 -26.64 2.00
C GLN A 105 1.41 -27.70 0.90
N ASP A 106 2.03 -27.29 -0.21
CA ASP A 106 2.26 -28.20 -1.34
C ASP A 106 3.45 -27.70 -2.20
N PRO A 107 4.02 -28.60 -3.04
CA PRO A 107 5.18 -28.24 -3.86
C PRO A 107 4.92 -27.10 -4.86
N VAL A 108 3.70 -26.98 -5.41
CA VAL A 108 3.36 -25.93 -6.38
C VAL A 108 3.39 -24.57 -5.69
N THR A 109 2.77 -24.46 -4.52
CA THR A 109 2.77 -23.22 -3.72
C THR A 109 4.20 -22.78 -3.40
N ARG A 110 5.04 -23.73 -2.95
CA ARG A 110 6.44 -23.40 -2.66
C ARG A 110 7.20 -22.92 -3.91
N GLU A 111 6.99 -23.58 -5.06
CA GLU A 111 7.63 -23.19 -6.32
C GLU A 111 7.20 -21.78 -6.72
N MET A 112 5.91 -21.52 -6.73
CA MET A 112 5.35 -20.23 -7.18
C MET A 112 5.80 -19.07 -6.29
N LEU A 113 5.81 -19.26 -4.97
CA LEU A 113 6.28 -18.21 -4.06
C LEU A 113 7.77 -17.90 -4.25
N ARG A 114 8.59 -18.88 -4.66
CA ARG A 114 10.01 -18.67 -4.96
C ARG A 114 10.26 -17.86 -6.22
N LEU A 115 9.24 -17.69 -7.09
CA LEU A 115 9.37 -16.85 -8.29
C LEU A 115 9.44 -15.36 -7.95
N ARG A 116 9.00 -14.96 -6.76
CA ARG A 116 9.05 -13.56 -6.34
C ARG A 116 10.48 -13.08 -6.20
N GLN A 117 10.80 -11.98 -6.86
CA GLN A 117 12.13 -11.38 -6.88
C GLN A 117 12.12 -10.07 -6.11
N GLY A 118 13.20 -9.81 -5.38
CA GLY A 118 13.34 -8.59 -4.60
C GLY A 118 12.26 -8.38 -3.55
N THR A 119 11.77 -9.46 -2.96
CA THR A 119 10.60 -9.45 -2.08
C THR A 119 10.86 -8.72 -0.77
N ARG A 120 9.96 -7.79 -0.42
CA ARG A 120 9.88 -7.20 0.91
C ARG A 120 8.48 -7.44 1.45
N VAL A 121 8.39 -7.76 2.73
CA VAL A 121 7.10 -7.92 3.41
C VAL A 121 7.10 -7.01 4.64
N ALA A 122 5.95 -6.40 4.90
CA ALA A 122 5.72 -5.65 6.14
C ALA A 122 4.39 -6.08 6.73
N VAL A 123 4.35 -6.22 8.05
CA VAL A 123 3.12 -6.38 8.83
C VAL A 123 2.92 -5.11 9.63
N CYS A 124 1.73 -4.53 9.51
CA CYS A 124 1.44 -3.18 10.00
C CYS A 124 0.14 -3.15 10.78
N ILE A 125 0.03 -2.17 11.68
CA ILE A 125 -1.23 -1.84 12.35
C ILE A 125 -1.69 -0.45 11.88
N GLU A 126 -2.99 -0.29 11.72
CA GLU A 126 -3.57 0.98 11.30
C GLU A 126 -3.47 2.00 12.44
N GLN A 127 -2.89 3.14 12.12
CA GLN A 127 -2.73 4.24 13.06
C GLN A 127 -3.87 5.26 12.90
N ASP A 128 -4.28 5.51 11.64
CA ASP A 128 -5.28 6.53 11.36
C ASP A 128 -5.93 6.26 10.00
N ARG A 129 -7.12 6.83 9.80
CA ARG A 129 -7.89 6.66 8.56
C ARG A 129 -8.76 7.88 8.31
N VAL A 130 -8.88 8.28 7.04
CA VAL A 130 -9.89 9.25 6.61
C VAL A 130 -10.68 8.70 5.42
N HIS A 131 -11.94 9.09 5.34
CA HIS A 131 -12.81 8.80 4.20
C HIS A 131 -12.80 10.00 3.28
N GLY A 132 -12.65 9.75 1.97
CA GLY A 132 -12.71 10.77 0.93
C GLY A 132 -14.15 10.97 0.43
N PRO A 133 -14.35 11.90 -0.52
CA PRO A 133 -15.68 12.14 -1.09
C PRO A 133 -16.30 10.92 -1.79
N GLU A 134 -15.44 9.99 -2.27
CA GLU A 134 -15.90 8.79 -2.99
C GLU A 134 -15.94 7.53 -2.10
N PHE A 135 -15.92 7.70 -0.79
CA PHE A 135 -15.87 6.57 0.16
C PHE A 135 -17.01 5.57 -0.04
N GLU A 136 -18.20 6.04 -0.44
CA GLU A 136 -19.35 5.17 -0.66
C GLU A 136 -19.12 4.14 -1.79
N THR A 137 -18.09 4.33 -2.62
CA THR A 137 -17.71 3.37 -3.66
C THR A 137 -16.87 2.21 -3.12
N GLN A 138 -16.38 2.30 -1.88
CA GLN A 138 -15.55 1.23 -1.30
C GLN A 138 -16.37 -0.03 -1.03
N ASP A 139 -15.78 -1.18 -1.29
CA ASP A 139 -16.39 -2.47 -1.00
C ASP A 139 -16.73 -2.59 0.49
N ALA A 140 -17.88 -3.19 0.80
CA ALA A 140 -18.37 -3.32 2.17
C ALA A 140 -17.43 -4.10 3.11
N ASN A 141 -16.59 -4.99 2.55
CA ASN A 141 -15.61 -5.76 3.32
C ASN A 141 -14.30 -4.98 3.57
N GLY A 142 -14.17 -3.78 2.99
CA GLY A 142 -13.01 -2.92 3.19
C GLY A 142 -11.86 -3.16 2.21
N THR A 143 -12.07 -3.95 1.14
CA THR A 143 -11.07 -4.12 0.07
C THR A 143 -10.65 -2.74 -0.45
N PRO A 144 -9.35 -2.44 -0.56
CA PRO A 144 -8.94 -1.13 -1.03
C PRO A 144 -9.37 -0.84 -2.47
N ALA A 145 -9.47 0.44 -2.79
CA ALA A 145 -10.01 0.98 -4.04
C ALA A 145 -9.29 0.48 -5.31
N PRO A 146 -9.90 0.63 -6.50
CA PRO A 146 -9.30 0.18 -7.76
C PRO A 146 -7.93 0.79 -8.08
N ALA A 147 -7.66 2.02 -7.64
CA ALA A 147 -6.36 2.66 -7.85
C ALA A 147 -5.79 3.10 -6.51
N ILE A 148 -4.48 2.93 -6.34
CA ILE A 148 -3.81 3.27 -5.08
C ILE A 148 -2.47 3.97 -5.32
N GLN A 149 -2.05 4.74 -4.30
CA GLN A 149 -0.64 5.07 -4.11
C GLN A 149 -0.22 4.53 -2.75
N LEU A 150 0.91 3.85 -2.72
CA LEU A 150 1.41 3.16 -1.54
C LEU A 150 2.81 3.69 -1.21
N GLY A 151 2.92 4.44 -0.12
CA GLY A 151 4.19 4.94 0.38
C GLY A 151 4.70 4.08 1.52
N HIS A 152 6.01 3.82 1.56
CA HIS A 152 6.63 3.10 2.67
C HIS A 152 8.01 3.70 2.95
N PHE A 153 8.18 4.19 4.18
CA PHE A 153 9.32 5.03 4.52
C PHE A 153 9.57 5.05 6.03
N ARG A 154 10.67 5.67 6.41
CA ARG A 154 10.96 5.99 7.81
C ARG A 154 11.45 7.44 7.90
N VAL A 155 11.49 7.98 9.12
CA VAL A 155 12.12 9.27 9.40
C VAL A 155 13.34 9.06 10.30
N ARG A 156 14.14 10.11 10.52
CA ARG A 156 15.48 9.96 11.07
C ARG A 156 15.55 10.18 12.58
N SER A 157 14.60 10.93 13.15
CA SER A 157 14.66 11.31 14.56
C SER A 157 13.30 11.30 15.23
N VAL A 158 13.29 11.32 16.55
CA VAL A 158 12.07 11.38 17.37
C VAL A 158 11.32 12.68 17.07
N GLU A 159 12.03 13.78 16.89
CA GLU A 159 11.42 15.09 16.57
C GLU A 159 10.69 15.04 15.23
N GLU A 160 11.29 14.39 14.23
CA GLU A 160 10.67 14.20 12.92
C GLU A 160 9.44 13.29 13.01
N GLU A 161 9.46 12.29 13.90
CA GLU A 161 8.27 11.43 14.14
C GLU A 161 7.08 12.26 14.64
N PHE A 162 7.32 13.16 15.61
CA PHE A 162 6.27 14.04 16.12
C PHE A 162 5.77 15.03 15.06
N ASP A 163 6.68 15.59 14.28
CA ASP A 163 6.34 16.52 13.21
C ASP A 163 5.51 15.81 12.12
N LEU A 164 5.95 14.61 11.72
CA LEU A 164 5.24 13.78 10.74
C LEU A 164 3.81 13.45 11.20
N ALA A 165 3.65 13.06 12.46
CA ALA A 165 2.34 12.73 13.01
C ALA A 165 1.39 13.96 12.96
N LYS A 166 1.91 15.13 13.34
CA LYS A 166 1.15 16.39 13.27
C LYS A 166 0.77 16.76 11.84
N TRP A 167 1.72 16.57 10.89
CA TRP A 167 1.50 16.87 9.47
C TRP A 167 0.39 15.98 8.90
N TYR A 168 0.43 14.67 9.19
CA TYR A 168 -0.64 13.78 8.74
C TYR A 168 -2.00 14.19 9.29
N LEU A 169 -2.07 14.41 10.62
CA LEU A 169 -3.34 14.72 11.28
C LEU A 169 -3.93 16.06 10.85
N ASN A 170 -3.08 17.09 10.71
CA ASN A 170 -3.55 18.47 10.53
C ASN A 170 -3.54 18.96 9.08
N TYR A 171 -2.84 18.23 8.18
CA TYR A 171 -2.70 18.66 6.80
C TYR A 171 -3.03 17.56 5.80
N ARG A 172 -2.27 16.45 5.81
CA ARG A 172 -2.36 15.44 4.73
C ARG A 172 -3.69 14.70 4.75
N LEU A 173 -4.13 14.17 5.88
CA LEU A 173 -5.37 13.41 5.95
C LEU A 173 -6.60 14.30 5.68
N PRO A 174 -6.70 15.54 6.24
CA PRO A 174 -7.78 16.44 5.84
C PRO A 174 -7.80 16.78 4.34
N ALA A 175 -6.62 16.92 3.72
CA ALA A 175 -6.56 17.18 2.27
C ALA A 175 -7.17 16.01 1.46
N ILE A 176 -6.86 14.77 1.84
CA ILE A 176 -7.44 13.58 1.20
C ILE A 176 -8.95 13.50 1.46
N ALA A 177 -9.38 13.82 2.68
CA ALA A 177 -10.82 13.78 3.04
C ALA A 177 -11.68 14.70 2.19
N SER A 178 -11.08 15.71 1.54
CA SER A 178 -11.81 16.66 0.66
C SER A 178 -11.42 16.57 -0.81
N MET A 179 -10.53 15.61 -1.17
CA MET A 179 -9.96 15.53 -2.52
C MET A 179 -10.89 14.79 -3.49
N THR A 180 -11.26 15.43 -4.58
CA THR A 180 -12.07 14.82 -5.64
C THR A 180 -11.44 13.50 -6.12
N GLY A 181 -12.25 12.45 -6.24
CA GLY A 181 -11.80 11.15 -6.71
C GLY A 181 -11.13 10.30 -5.62
N ALA A 182 -10.93 10.84 -4.42
CA ALA A 182 -10.35 10.06 -3.32
C ALA A 182 -11.43 9.22 -2.63
N VAL A 183 -11.16 7.92 -2.48
CA VAL A 183 -11.95 7.00 -1.64
C VAL A 183 -11.52 7.18 -0.18
N GLY A 184 -10.23 7.40 0.06
CA GLY A 184 -9.72 7.66 1.40
C GLY A 184 -8.22 7.47 1.52
N ALA A 185 -7.77 7.44 2.77
CA ALA A 185 -6.39 7.09 3.09
C ALA A 185 -6.35 6.31 4.41
N ARG A 186 -5.44 5.35 4.47
CA ARG A 186 -5.16 4.54 5.66
C ARG A 186 -3.68 4.67 5.99
N LYS A 187 -3.37 5.14 7.19
CA LYS A 187 -2.00 5.28 7.65
C LYS A 187 -1.67 4.16 8.63
N PHE A 188 -0.56 3.48 8.39
CA PHE A 188 -0.13 2.31 9.18
C PHE A 188 1.24 2.55 9.79
N VAL A 189 1.49 1.85 10.91
CA VAL A 189 2.81 1.72 11.53
C VAL A 189 3.23 0.26 11.44
N THR A 190 4.43 0.02 10.97
CA THR A 190 4.98 -1.32 10.78
C THR A 190 5.41 -1.90 12.13
N ILE A 191 4.97 -3.11 12.42
CA ILE A 191 5.42 -3.89 13.59
C ILE A 191 6.47 -4.93 13.21
N ALA A 192 6.54 -5.29 11.91
CA ALA A 192 7.58 -6.16 11.38
C ALA A 192 7.85 -5.75 9.93
N GLY A 193 9.06 -5.31 9.63
CA GLY A 193 9.46 -4.83 8.30
C GLY A 193 10.62 -3.84 8.38
N TRP A 194 11.10 -3.40 7.22
CA TRP A 194 12.30 -2.54 7.14
C TRP A 194 12.04 -1.05 7.38
N VAL A 195 10.80 -0.61 7.18
CA VAL A 195 10.45 0.81 7.35
C VAL A 195 9.34 0.94 8.38
N LYS A 196 9.21 2.13 8.97
CA LYS A 196 8.28 2.34 10.08
C LYS A 196 6.87 2.71 9.62
N HIS A 197 6.75 3.43 8.52
CA HIS A 197 5.46 3.98 8.08
C HIS A 197 5.05 3.39 6.74
N VAL A 198 3.77 3.02 6.64
CA VAL A 198 3.12 2.66 5.37
C VAL A 198 1.88 3.54 5.26
N ILE A 199 1.68 4.16 4.11
CA ILE A 199 0.49 4.95 3.83
C ILE A 199 -0.15 4.45 2.54
N LEU A 200 -1.45 4.16 2.61
CA LEU A 200 -2.25 3.71 1.47
C LEU A 200 -3.25 4.82 1.14
N TYR A 201 -3.06 5.46 0.00
CA TYR A 201 -4.02 6.42 -0.57
C TYR A 201 -4.86 5.69 -1.60
N GLU A 202 -6.18 5.90 -1.58
CA GLU A 202 -7.15 5.14 -2.37
C GLU A 202 -7.97 6.07 -3.25
N PHE A 203 -8.07 5.71 -4.54
CA PHE A 203 -8.74 6.53 -5.57
C PHE A 203 -9.67 5.67 -6.43
N VAL A 204 -10.71 6.29 -6.97
CA VAL A 204 -11.64 5.59 -7.87
C VAL A 204 -10.96 5.16 -9.17
N SER A 205 -9.91 5.86 -9.60
CA SER A 205 -9.18 5.53 -10.83
C SER A 205 -7.77 6.12 -10.80
N LEU A 206 -6.90 5.62 -11.69
CA LEU A 206 -5.56 6.20 -11.88
C LEU A 206 -5.65 7.63 -12.42
N ASP A 207 -6.68 7.93 -13.22
CA ASP A 207 -6.89 9.28 -13.75
C ASP A 207 -7.19 10.27 -12.62
N ALA A 208 -8.06 9.86 -11.67
CA ALA A 208 -8.33 10.67 -10.47
C ALA A 208 -7.07 10.91 -9.65
N HIS A 209 -6.24 9.87 -9.46
CA HIS A 209 -4.96 9.99 -8.77
C HIS A 209 -4.04 11.00 -9.47
N LYS A 210 -3.86 10.86 -10.78
CA LYS A 210 -2.99 11.76 -11.56
C LYS A 210 -3.48 13.20 -11.54
N THR A 211 -4.78 13.40 -11.79
CA THR A 211 -5.36 14.74 -11.94
C THR A 211 -5.38 15.50 -10.61
N HIS A 212 -5.77 14.84 -9.54
CA HIS A 212 -6.04 15.55 -8.28
C HIS A 212 -4.92 15.39 -7.25
N PHE A 213 -4.37 14.18 -7.09
CA PHE A 213 -3.35 13.94 -6.06
C PHE A 213 -1.96 14.45 -6.49
N LEU A 214 -1.49 14.04 -7.67
CA LEU A 214 -0.17 14.47 -8.14
C LEU A 214 -0.13 15.98 -8.41
N GLY A 215 -1.24 16.54 -8.88
CA GLY A 215 -1.38 18.00 -9.02
C GLY A 215 -1.28 18.71 -7.69
N HIS A 216 -1.97 18.22 -6.66
CA HIS A 216 -1.91 18.77 -5.30
C HIS A 216 -0.49 18.65 -4.73
N GLU A 217 0.17 17.50 -4.91
CA GLU A 217 1.55 17.27 -4.46
C GLU A 217 2.52 18.29 -5.07
N SER A 218 2.42 18.53 -6.39
CA SER A 218 3.33 19.45 -7.08
C SER A 218 3.17 20.90 -6.61
N LEU A 219 1.97 21.31 -6.22
CA LEU A 219 1.74 22.65 -5.66
C LEU A 219 2.28 22.78 -4.23
N ALA A 220 2.32 21.68 -3.49
CA ALA A 220 2.77 21.67 -2.10
C ALA A 220 4.30 21.65 -1.95
N PHE A 221 5.05 21.40 -3.04
CA PHE A 221 6.53 21.38 -3.02
C PHE A 221 7.14 22.77 -3.17
N LYS A 222 6.58 23.75 -2.49
CA LYS A 222 7.17 25.10 -2.43
C LYS A 222 8.15 25.17 -1.29
N GLU A 223 9.26 25.88 -1.50
CA GLU A 223 10.27 26.07 -0.47
C GLU A 223 9.65 26.69 0.79
N GLY A 224 9.93 26.08 1.92
CA GLY A 224 9.40 26.54 3.22
C GLY A 224 8.04 25.97 3.60
N GLU A 225 7.36 25.25 2.72
CA GLU A 225 6.09 24.61 3.04
C GLU A 225 6.31 23.38 3.92
N TRP A 226 5.34 23.07 4.77
CA TRP A 226 5.42 21.93 5.70
C TRP A 226 5.58 20.61 4.94
N THR A 227 4.86 20.43 3.83
CA THR A 227 4.99 19.24 2.99
C THR A 227 6.40 19.07 2.45
N ASN A 228 7.02 20.16 1.99
CA ASN A 228 8.41 20.12 1.52
C ASN A 228 9.37 19.66 2.62
N LYS A 229 9.18 20.15 3.84
CA LYS A 229 9.97 19.73 5.01
C LYS A 229 9.80 18.22 5.27
N VAL A 230 8.56 17.72 5.27
CA VAL A 230 8.27 16.29 5.51
C VAL A 230 8.92 15.41 4.43
N VAL A 231 8.77 15.78 3.16
CA VAL A 231 9.37 15.03 2.05
C VAL A 231 10.90 14.97 2.19
N THR A 232 11.51 16.06 2.66
CA THR A 232 12.98 16.14 2.81
C THR A 232 13.52 15.15 3.84
N TYR A 233 12.80 14.90 4.93
CA TYR A 233 13.29 13.97 5.95
C TYR A 233 12.72 12.55 5.83
N ALA A 234 11.71 12.32 5.00
CA ALA A 234 11.13 11.00 4.81
C ALA A 234 12.04 10.14 3.92
N ALA A 235 12.63 9.11 4.50
CA ALA A 235 13.54 8.20 3.78
C ALA A 235 12.72 7.02 3.23
N HIS A 236 12.48 7.06 1.94
CA HIS A 236 11.65 6.07 1.23
C HIS A 236 12.44 4.80 0.90
N ALA A 237 11.81 3.64 1.06
CA ALA A 237 12.35 2.36 0.59
C ALA A 237 12.32 2.32 -0.96
N PRO A 238 13.06 1.39 -1.58
CA PRO A 238 13.03 1.24 -3.05
C PRO A 238 11.59 1.10 -3.57
N GLY A 239 11.27 1.78 -4.66
CA GLY A 239 9.93 1.76 -5.27
C GLY A 239 8.86 2.53 -4.52
N SER A 240 9.22 3.27 -3.48
CA SER A 240 8.26 4.10 -2.73
C SER A 240 8.39 5.57 -3.11
N PRO A 241 7.28 6.29 -3.28
CA PRO A 241 5.91 5.77 -3.35
C PRO A 241 5.65 5.05 -4.67
N GLY A 242 4.93 3.94 -4.60
CA GLY A 242 4.47 3.22 -5.77
C GLY A 242 2.98 3.48 -5.99
N PHE A 243 2.52 3.57 -7.24
CA PHE A 243 1.10 3.70 -7.53
C PHE A 243 0.71 2.72 -8.63
N GLY A 244 -0.56 2.31 -8.63
CA GLY A 244 -1.01 1.32 -9.58
C GLY A 244 -2.48 1.00 -9.44
N TYR A 245 -2.87 -0.08 -10.11
CA TYR A 245 -4.27 -0.49 -10.19
C TYR A 245 -4.44 -1.94 -9.73
N ARG A 246 -5.63 -2.20 -9.17
CA ARG A 246 -5.98 -3.53 -8.66
C ARG A 246 -6.20 -4.50 -9.81
N ILE A 247 -5.52 -5.64 -9.74
CA ILE A 247 -5.68 -6.73 -10.73
C ILE A 247 -6.39 -7.94 -10.13
N TRP A 248 -6.59 -7.97 -8.79
CA TRP A 248 -7.42 -8.99 -8.13
C TRP A 248 -7.87 -8.48 -6.76
N PRO A 249 -9.12 -8.71 -6.35
CA PRO A 249 -10.23 -9.10 -7.23
C PRO A 249 -10.47 -8.03 -8.31
N GLU A 250 -11.00 -8.45 -9.44
CA GLU A 250 -11.25 -7.52 -10.53
C GLU A 250 -12.17 -6.39 -10.07
N ALA A 251 -11.84 -5.17 -10.45
CA ALA A 251 -12.72 -4.03 -10.23
C ALA A 251 -13.92 -4.14 -11.19
N ASP A 252 -15.09 -3.77 -10.75
CA ASP A 252 -16.28 -3.80 -11.61
C ASP A 252 -16.03 -2.97 -12.88
N SER A 253 -16.32 -3.54 -14.03
CA SER A 253 -15.96 -3.03 -15.35
C SER A 253 -16.62 -1.69 -15.75
N THR A 254 -17.40 -1.09 -14.85
CA THR A 254 -18.04 0.20 -15.08
C THR A 254 -17.13 1.41 -14.80
N GLU A 255 -15.94 1.18 -14.23
CA GLU A 255 -15.07 2.27 -13.73
C GLU A 255 -13.80 2.53 -14.57
N ASN A 256 -13.58 1.76 -15.66
CA ASN A 256 -12.39 1.90 -16.50
C ASN A 256 -12.64 2.63 -17.82
N LYS A 257 -13.60 3.57 -17.86
CA LYS A 257 -13.82 4.43 -19.06
C LYS A 257 -13.57 5.89 -18.73
#